data_56b97be480527de144b40e5a4b2eca9d
#
_entry.id   56b97be480527de144b40e5a4b2eca9d
#
_cell.length_a   1.000
_cell.length_b   1.000
_cell.length_c   1.000
_cell.angle_alpha   90.00
_cell.angle_beta   90.00
_cell.angle_gamma   90.00
#
_symmetry.space_group_name_H-M   'P 1'
#
loop_
_entity.id
_entity.type
_entity.pdbx_description
1 polymer ?
#
loop_
_entity_poly.entity_id
_entity_poly.type
_entity_poly.pdbx_seq_one_letter_code
_entity_poly.pdbx_strand_id
1 'polypeptide(L)'
;MKRNGMKGMAACAALLVTAAAASVSAQQPTEARIQELIRVAAENAGLQQPTGTPPTPQPAKTANGRPVVALTLDDAVKLALDRNLDIAVQRLNPQTFDFSLASLRSAYLPSISSQFATQSTTNPSTSTISGNTAGSGITQDVQTYNGGLSQNIPWGGGSLSVNLNNTRTKTTSLTALFNPSYNPNWAAQYTQPLLRGFGIDSTRQQLVVTRLNQDISEVQLQSTIINTLSNVRNAYWDYVYAVQAVDVAQQSVQLADQLVKDNQTRVEVGTMAPIDVVQAQSQAATQRQNLVTAEATRRTAEISLKRLIVAGTQDPNWSASIDPVDRPDFRPETIDVDAAVRKALSARTDLTIAKKNLQSNDETLKFLRNQTLPQADLVARYGLVGLGGTQFITTGSGITRTITGTIPGGYGDALSSLFATDYPAWTVSVNFSYPLGTSTAEASVARARIQMNQTEAQLHQIELQVATDVTNAAINVQSGIERVQAAQAARELAQKTMEAEQSKFEVGMSTNYNVILTQRDLATAQNNELQAILAYRKSLVELDRLQQTTLSSSGVTVLSTGGLNNSAVGSGRPTVVAGG
;
A
#
# COMPACT_ATOMS: atom_id res chain seq x y z
N MET A 1 -41.98 -55.97 -13.11
CA MET A 1 -40.90 -55.76 -12.17
C MET A 1 -40.01 -54.62 -12.67
N LYS A 2 -40.40 -53.38 -12.39
CA LYS A 2 -39.71 -52.20 -12.91
C LYS A 2 -39.94 -51.07 -11.91
N ARG A 3 -38.99 -50.81 -11.01
CA ARG A 3 -38.97 -49.53 -10.26
C ARG A 3 -37.66 -49.29 -9.47
N ASN A 4 -36.72 -50.21 -9.44
CA ASN A 4 -35.52 -50.08 -8.59
C ASN A 4 -34.26 -49.52 -9.28
N GLY A 5 -34.22 -49.39 -10.63
CA GLY A 5 -33.04 -48.84 -11.32
C GLY A 5 -32.92 -47.31 -11.27
N MET A 6 -34.02 -46.58 -11.04
CA MET A 6 -34.01 -45.10 -11.03
C MET A 6 -33.58 -44.47 -9.70
N LYS A 7 -33.60 -45.26 -8.61
CA LYS A 7 -33.22 -44.75 -7.28
C LYS A 7 -31.69 -44.74 -7.07
N GLY A 8 -30.95 -45.58 -7.75
CA GLY A 8 -29.48 -45.62 -7.66
C GLY A 8 -28.79 -44.47 -8.42
N MET A 9 -29.33 -44.07 -9.56
CA MET A 9 -28.78 -42.95 -10.34
C MET A 9 -29.06 -41.58 -9.69
N ALA A 10 -30.17 -41.43 -8.97
CA ALA A 10 -30.48 -40.21 -8.22
C ALA A 10 -29.56 -40.02 -7.00
N ALA A 11 -29.12 -41.13 -6.37
CA ALA A 11 -28.25 -41.11 -5.20
C ALA A 11 -26.80 -40.72 -5.54
N CYS A 12 -26.26 -41.20 -6.67
CA CYS A 12 -24.90 -40.80 -7.10
C CYS A 12 -24.86 -39.37 -7.64
N ALA A 13 -25.91 -38.90 -8.35
CA ALA A 13 -26.01 -37.53 -8.77
C ALA A 13 -26.22 -36.58 -7.57
N ALA A 14 -26.98 -37.00 -6.56
CA ALA A 14 -27.19 -36.23 -5.34
C ALA A 14 -25.91 -36.12 -4.49
N LEU A 15 -25.08 -37.16 -4.42
CA LEU A 15 -23.79 -37.14 -3.70
C LEU A 15 -22.75 -36.24 -4.38
N LEU A 16 -22.72 -36.17 -5.71
CA LEU A 16 -21.85 -35.24 -6.46
C LEU A 16 -22.33 -33.79 -6.38
N VAL A 17 -23.64 -33.56 -6.36
CA VAL A 17 -24.23 -32.22 -6.21
C VAL A 17 -24.08 -31.72 -4.75
N THR A 18 -24.18 -32.59 -3.76
CA THR A 18 -23.97 -32.19 -2.35
C THR A 18 -22.49 -31.92 -2.04
N ALA A 19 -21.54 -32.64 -2.68
CA ALA A 19 -20.11 -32.33 -2.54
C ALA A 19 -19.74 -31.02 -3.28
N ALA A 20 -20.35 -30.74 -4.44
CA ALA A 20 -20.17 -29.46 -5.14
C ALA A 20 -20.85 -28.29 -4.43
N ALA A 21 -22.03 -28.51 -3.81
CA ALA A 21 -22.73 -27.47 -3.05
C ALA A 21 -22.00 -27.10 -1.75
N ALA A 22 -21.31 -28.06 -1.10
CA ALA A 22 -20.51 -27.78 0.08
C ALA A 22 -19.20 -27.00 -0.24
N SER A 23 -18.67 -27.12 -1.46
CA SER A 23 -17.47 -26.38 -1.89
C SER A 23 -17.81 -24.99 -2.48
N VAL A 24 -19.03 -24.79 -3.01
CA VAL A 24 -19.46 -23.49 -3.56
C VAL A 24 -19.88 -22.51 -2.46
N SER A 25 -20.32 -22.99 -1.28
CA SER A 25 -20.61 -22.12 -0.13
C SER A 25 -19.36 -21.56 0.55
N ALA A 26 -18.15 -22.06 0.20
CA ALA A 26 -16.88 -21.58 0.77
C ALA A 26 -16.21 -20.45 -0.06
N GLN A 27 -16.79 -20.01 -1.18
CA GLN A 27 -16.11 -19.11 -2.12
C GLN A 27 -16.75 -17.75 -2.38
N GLN A 28 -17.87 -17.42 -1.78
CA GLN A 28 -18.28 -16.02 -1.67
C GLN A 28 -17.87 -15.52 -0.28
N PRO A 29 -16.96 -14.56 -0.16
CA PRO A 29 -16.74 -13.91 1.11
C PRO A 29 -18.05 -13.19 1.47
N THR A 30 -18.83 -13.78 2.39
CA THR A 30 -19.95 -13.07 3.00
C THR A 30 -19.41 -11.78 3.59
N GLU A 31 -20.19 -10.70 3.55
CA GLU A 31 -19.80 -9.41 4.17
C GLU A 31 -19.29 -9.59 5.60
N ALA A 32 -19.82 -10.56 6.33
CA ALA A 32 -19.33 -10.96 7.65
C ALA A 32 -17.87 -11.46 7.63
N ARG A 33 -17.44 -12.18 6.59
CA ARG A 33 -16.07 -12.67 6.47
C ARG A 33 -15.11 -11.57 5.99
N ILE A 34 -15.59 -10.63 5.18
CA ILE A 34 -14.84 -9.42 4.82
C ILE A 34 -14.67 -8.55 6.06
N GLN A 35 -15.71 -8.36 6.87
CA GLN A 35 -15.62 -7.64 8.14
C GLN A 35 -14.74 -8.34 9.16
N GLU A 36 -14.74 -9.67 9.20
CA GLU A 36 -13.84 -10.45 10.05
C GLU A 36 -12.38 -10.35 9.59
N LEU A 37 -12.11 -10.38 8.28
CA LEU A 37 -10.78 -10.17 7.72
C LEU A 37 -10.31 -8.73 7.94
N ILE A 38 -11.21 -7.74 7.81
CA ILE A 38 -10.92 -6.34 8.16
C ILE A 38 -10.65 -6.21 9.66
N ARG A 39 -11.41 -6.89 10.52
CA ARG A 39 -11.18 -6.91 11.96
C ARG A 39 -9.85 -7.55 12.33
N VAL A 40 -9.52 -8.70 11.74
CA VAL A 40 -8.22 -9.39 11.94
C VAL A 40 -7.07 -8.55 11.37
N ALA A 41 -7.26 -7.88 10.24
CA ALA A 41 -6.27 -6.95 9.70
C ALA A 41 -6.11 -5.71 10.58
N ALA A 42 -7.19 -5.17 11.13
CA ALA A 42 -7.16 -4.05 12.08
C ALA A 42 -6.52 -4.45 13.41
N GLU A 43 -6.78 -5.67 13.88
CA GLU A 43 -6.20 -6.26 15.10
C GLU A 43 -4.71 -6.53 14.92
N ASN A 44 -4.29 -7.03 13.75
CA ASN A 44 -2.88 -7.23 13.39
C ASN A 44 -2.15 -5.90 13.11
N ALA A 45 -2.86 -4.86 12.67
CA ALA A 45 -2.32 -3.52 12.49
C ALA A 45 -2.19 -2.73 13.81
N GLY A 46 -2.57 -3.31 14.93
CA GLY A 46 -2.57 -2.62 16.23
C GLY A 46 -3.65 -1.53 16.34
N LEU A 47 -4.65 -1.54 15.44
CA LEU A 47 -5.83 -0.69 15.49
C LEU A 47 -6.89 -1.30 16.45
N GLN A 48 -6.46 -1.78 17.60
CA GLN A 48 -7.40 -2.08 18.67
C GLN A 48 -8.03 -0.75 19.10
N GLN A 49 -9.36 -0.68 19.07
CA GLN A 49 -10.04 0.36 19.82
C GLN A 49 -9.43 0.34 21.22
N PRO A 50 -8.99 1.48 21.75
CA PRO A 50 -8.38 1.54 23.05
C PRO A 50 -9.41 1.14 24.10
N THR A 51 -9.39 -0.13 24.52
CA THR A 51 -10.09 -0.62 25.73
C THR A 51 -9.21 -0.42 26.97
N GLY A 52 -8.36 0.57 26.94
CA GLY A 52 -7.64 1.07 28.09
C GLY A 52 -7.95 2.55 28.21
N THR A 53 -8.54 2.95 29.32
CA THR A 53 -8.61 4.35 29.72
C THR A 53 -7.21 4.94 29.59
N PRO A 54 -6.99 5.95 28.71
CA PRO A 54 -5.68 6.61 28.65
C PRO A 54 -5.38 7.15 30.04
N PRO A 55 -4.11 7.21 30.50
CA PRO A 55 -3.77 7.90 31.73
C PRO A 55 -4.38 9.28 31.65
N THR A 56 -5.30 9.58 32.54
CA THR A 56 -5.99 10.85 32.63
C THR A 56 -4.91 11.93 32.78
N PRO A 57 -4.70 12.83 31.82
CA PRO A 57 -3.83 13.98 32.06
C PRO A 57 -4.45 14.72 33.24
N GLN A 58 -3.65 15.00 34.27
CA GLN A 58 -4.08 15.86 35.37
C GLN A 58 -4.65 17.16 34.80
N PRO A 59 -5.79 17.66 35.27
CA PRO A 59 -6.41 18.87 34.75
C PRO A 59 -5.49 20.05 35.03
N ALA A 60 -4.64 20.41 34.08
CA ALA A 60 -3.92 21.65 34.06
C ALA A 60 -4.89 22.77 33.64
N LYS A 61 -4.86 23.82 34.39
CA LYS A 61 -5.48 25.17 34.23
C LYS A 61 -6.41 25.33 33.01
N THR A 62 -7.68 25.58 33.26
CA THR A 62 -8.66 25.99 32.26
C THR A 62 -8.35 27.40 31.76
N ALA A 63 -7.86 27.55 30.53
CA ALA A 63 -7.86 28.79 29.79
C ALA A 63 -9.14 28.84 28.95
N ASN A 64 -10.00 29.84 29.19
CA ASN A 64 -11.27 30.05 28.47
C ASN A 64 -12.23 28.84 28.45
N GLY A 65 -12.30 28.04 29.55
CA GLY A 65 -13.20 26.87 29.65
C GLY A 65 -12.79 25.64 28.85
N ARG A 66 -11.62 25.62 28.23
CA ARG A 66 -11.04 24.48 27.53
C ARG A 66 -9.92 23.85 28.36
N PRO A 67 -9.82 22.51 28.42
CA PRO A 67 -8.69 21.86 29.07
C PRO A 67 -7.39 22.27 28.36
N VAL A 68 -6.36 22.62 29.12
CA VAL A 68 -5.03 22.93 28.59
C VAL A 68 -4.16 21.69 28.73
N VAL A 69 -3.57 21.26 27.63
CA VAL A 69 -2.64 20.12 27.57
C VAL A 69 -1.23 20.66 27.38
N ALA A 70 -0.37 20.44 28.38
CA ALA A 70 1.06 20.69 28.24
C ALA A 70 1.64 19.66 27.28
N LEU A 71 2.32 20.09 26.22
CA LEU A 71 2.85 19.22 25.17
C LEU A 71 4.34 19.50 24.98
N THR A 72 5.15 18.44 25.08
CA THR A 72 6.57 18.46 24.68
C THR A 72 6.70 18.01 23.22
N LEU A 73 7.86 18.29 22.59
CA LEU A 73 8.15 17.82 21.24
C LEU A 73 8.13 16.29 21.17
N ASP A 74 8.68 15.62 22.18
CA ASP A 74 8.71 14.14 22.23
C ASP A 74 7.31 13.54 22.39
N ASP A 75 6.44 14.17 23.19
CA ASP A 75 5.06 13.74 23.32
C ASP A 75 4.26 13.97 22.01
N ALA A 76 4.51 15.08 21.32
CA ALA A 76 3.92 15.33 20.00
C ALA A 76 4.33 14.26 18.97
N VAL A 77 5.61 13.85 18.97
CA VAL A 77 6.13 12.78 18.13
C VAL A 77 5.49 11.43 18.46
N LYS A 78 5.36 11.08 19.75
CA LYS A 78 4.70 9.84 20.20
C LYS A 78 3.23 9.82 19.79
N LEU A 79 2.50 10.90 20.03
CA LEU A 79 1.09 11.01 19.63
C LEU A 79 0.90 10.88 18.12
N ALA A 80 1.80 11.48 17.32
CA ALA A 80 1.75 11.36 15.88
C ALA A 80 1.99 9.92 15.41
N LEU A 81 2.96 9.20 15.99
CA LEU A 81 3.22 7.79 15.67
C LEU A 81 2.02 6.89 15.92
N ASP A 82 1.29 7.16 17.01
CA ASP A 82 0.16 6.34 17.43
C ASP A 82 -1.14 6.71 16.72
N ARG A 83 -1.36 8.00 16.42
CA ARG A 83 -2.67 8.53 16.03
C ARG A 83 -2.74 9.15 14.66
N ASN A 84 -1.59 9.39 13.99
CA ASN A 84 -1.60 10.02 12.67
C ASN A 84 -2.25 9.11 11.63
N LEU A 85 -3.24 9.64 10.91
CA LEU A 85 -4.03 8.89 9.94
C LEU A 85 -3.23 8.54 8.68
N ASP A 86 -2.26 9.36 8.27
CA ASP A 86 -1.43 9.08 7.10
C ASP A 86 -0.53 7.86 7.35
N ILE A 87 0.02 7.75 8.57
CA ILE A 87 0.78 6.57 9.01
C ILE A 87 -0.14 5.35 9.11
N ALA A 88 -1.35 5.50 9.66
CA ALA A 88 -2.31 4.41 9.81
C ALA A 88 -2.72 3.84 8.44
N VAL A 89 -3.03 4.68 7.47
CA VAL A 89 -3.34 4.27 6.09
C VAL A 89 -2.16 3.55 5.45
N GLN A 90 -0.96 4.12 5.57
CA GLN A 90 0.22 3.54 4.95
C GLN A 90 0.64 2.19 5.57
N ARG A 91 0.33 1.94 6.86
CA ARG A 91 0.54 0.63 7.51
C ARG A 91 -0.29 -0.51 6.89
N LEU A 92 -1.41 -0.19 6.25
CA LEU A 92 -2.27 -1.18 5.59
C LEU A 92 -1.74 -1.61 4.21
N ASN A 93 -0.95 -0.76 3.54
CA ASN A 93 -0.47 -1.03 2.19
C ASN A 93 0.38 -2.31 2.06
N PRO A 94 1.38 -2.59 2.92
CA PRO A 94 2.11 -3.86 2.86
C PRO A 94 1.23 -5.09 3.00
N GLN A 95 0.14 -5.02 3.79
CA GLN A 95 -0.79 -6.13 4.02
C GLN A 95 -1.60 -6.48 2.75
N THR A 96 -1.84 -5.52 1.84
CA THR A 96 -2.50 -5.80 0.57
C THR A 96 -1.67 -6.73 -0.32
N PHE A 97 -0.34 -6.68 -0.18
CA PHE A 97 0.57 -7.57 -0.91
C PHE A 97 0.53 -9.01 -0.37
N ASP A 98 0.22 -9.24 0.91
CA ASP A 98 0.03 -10.58 1.47
C ASP A 98 -1.11 -11.30 0.77
N PHE A 99 -2.23 -10.60 0.53
CA PHE A 99 -3.36 -11.15 -0.23
C PHE A 99 -3.03 -11.33 -1.72
N SER A 100 -2.26 -10.41 -2.30
CA SER A 100 -1.78 -10.53 -3.68
C SER A 100 -0.86 -11.74 -3.84
N LEU A 101 0.06 -11.98 -2.91
CA LEU A 101 0.92 -13.15 -2.87
C LEU A 101 0.12 -14.44 -2.63
N ALA A 102 -0.89 -14.41 -1.75
CA ALA A 102 -1.79 -15.54 -1.53
C ALA A 102 -2.58 -15.87 -2.80
N SER A 103 -3.08 -14.85 -3.52
CA SER A 103 -3.75 -15.02 -4.81
C SER A 103 -2.82 -15.65 -5.86
N LEU A 104 -1.57 -15.18 -5.99
CA LEU A 104 -0.60 -15.77 -6.92
C LEU A 104 -0.23 -17.21 -6.54
N ARG A 105 -0.10 -17.53 -5.24
CA ARG A 105 0.14 -18.88 -4.75
C ARG A 105 -1.04 -19.81 -5.01
N SER A 106 -2.27 -19.27 -5.05
CA SER A 106 -3.46 -20.09 -5.36
C SER A 106 -3.44 -20.69 -6.75
N ALA A 107 -2.64 -20.13 -7.69
CA ALA A 107 -2.42 -20.72 -9.01
C ALA A 107 -1.77 -22.12 -8.95
N TYR A 108 -1.13 -22.49 -7.84
CA TYR A 108 -0.54 -23.80 -7.60
C TYR A 108 -1.44 -24.74 -6.78
N LEU A 109 -2.59 -24.25 -6.31
CA LEU A 109 -3.57 -25.09 -5.63
C LEU A 109 -4.37 -25.89 -6.66
N PRO A 110 -4.80 -27.12 -6.31
CA PRO A 110 -5.65 -27.89 -7.19
C PRO A 110 -6.99 -27.19 -7.41
N SER A 111 -7.42 -27.12 -8.66
CA SER A 111 -8.74 -26.61 -9.05
C SER A 111 -9.61 -27.74 -9.56
N ILE A 112 -10.87 -27.77 -9.11
CA ILE A 112 -11.88 -28.73 -9.55
C ILE A 112 -12.84 -28.00 -10.48
N SER A 113 -13.10 -28.60 -11.64
CA SER A 113 -14.09 -28.11 -12.60
C SER A 113 -15.16 -29.18 -12.84
N SER A 114 -16.38 -28.76 -13.10
CA SER A 114 -17.50 -29.64 -13.44
C SER A 114 -18.33 -28.99 -14.52
N GLN A 115 -18.78 -29.78 -15.51
CA GLN A 115 -19.59 -29.31 -16.60
C GLN A 115 -20.75 -30.29 -16.84
N PHE A 116 -21.97 -29.77 -16.88
CA PHE A 116 -23.17 -30.49 -17.27
C PHE A 116 -23.75 -29.78 -18.49
N ALA A 117 -23.90 -30.50 -19.59
CA ALA A 117 -24.47 -29.93 -20.79
C ALA A 117 -25.41 -30.94 -21.47
N THR A 118 -26.46 -30.42 -22.12
CA THR A 118 -27.30 -31.18 -23.02
C THR A 118 -27.41 -30.42 -24.34
N GLN A 119 -27.22 -31.14 -25.43
CA GLN A 119 -27.26 -30.57 -26.78
C GLN A 119 -28.07 -31.50 -27.67
N SER A 120 -28.99 -30.94 -28.44
CA SER A 120 -29.70 -31.65 -29.49
C SER A 120 -29.36 -31.00 -30.83
N THR A 121 -28.89 -31.80 -31.76
CA THR A 121 -28.50 -31.35 -33.10
C THR A 121 -29.16 -32.19 -34.13
N THR A 122 -29.87 -31.57 -35.07
CA THR A 122 -30.46 -32.25 -36.22
C THR A 122 -29.72 -31.84 -37.48
N ASN A 123 -29.07 -32.78 -38.11
CA ASN A 123 -28.34 -32.56 -39.34
C ASN A 123 -29.09 -33.24 -40.52
N PRO A 124 -29.15 -32.58 -41.69
CA PRO A 124 -29.72 -33.22 -42.87
C PRO A 124 -28.88 -34.44 -43.28
N SER A 125 -29.54 -35.52 -43.68
CA SER A 125 -28.85 -36.70 -44.17
C SER A 125 -28.24 -36.43 -45.55
N THR A 126 -26.90 -36.50 -45.62
CA THR A 126 -26.12 -36.25 -46.85
C THR A 126 -25.64 -37.54 -47.52
N SER A 127 -25.92 -38.72 -46.91
CA SER A 127 -25.45 -40.03 -47.40
C SER A 127 -26.50 -41.10 -47.15
N THR A 128 -26.71 -42.00 -48.12
CA THR A 128 -27.55 -43.19 -47.99
C THR A 128 -26.97 -44.19 -47.01
N ILE A 129 -25.64 -44.16 -46.72
CA ILE A 129 -24.98 -45.02 -45.74
C ILE A 129 -25.48 -44.72 -44.30
N SER A 130 -25.96 -43.54 -44.03
CA SER A 130 -26.58 -43.20 -42.74
C SER A 130 -27.90 -43.94 -42.48
N GLY A 131 -28.41 -44.64 -43.44
CA GLY A 131 -29.65 -45.44 -43.37
C GLY A 131 -30.94 -44.62 -43.45
N ASN A 132 -30.87 -43.31 -43.68
CA ASN A 132 -32.00 -42.43 -43.76
C ASN A 132 -32.27 -42.00 -45.22
N THR A 133 -33.50 -41.68 -45.56
CA THR A 133 -33.87 -41.16 -46.88
C THR A 133 -33.37 -39.73 -47.07
N ALA A 134 -33.06 -39.33 -48.30
CA ALA A 134 -32.63 -37.98 -48.61
C ALA A 134 -33.65 -36.95 -48.11
N GLY A 135 -33.15 -35.93 -47.38
CA GLY A 135 -33.97 -34.88 -46.78
C GLY A 135 -34.50 -35.19 -45.38
N SER A 136 -34.35 -36.40 -44.85
CA SER A 136 -34.65 -36.68 -43.45
C SER A 136 -33.50 -36.18 -42.54
N GLY A 137 -33.85 -35.55 -41.40
CA GLY A 137 -32.88 -35.11 -40.41
C GLY A 137 -32.42 -36.26 -39.52
N ILE A 138 -31.08 -36.30 -39.22
CA ILE A 138 -30.55 -37.18 -38.19
C ILE A 138 -30.41 -36.32 -36.94
N THR A 139 -31.19 -36.63 -35.91
CA THR A 139 -31.12 -35.95 -34.61
C THR A 139 -30.18 -36.75 -33.72
N GLN A 140 -29.28 -35.99 -33.05
CA GLN A 140 -28.35 -36.52 -32.08
C GLN A 140 -28.52 -35.68 -30.79
N ASP A 141 -28.96 -36.34 -29.72
CA ASP A 141 -29.06 -35.77 -28.38
C ASP A 141 -27.83 -36.23 -27.60
N VAL A 142 -27.00 -35.24 -27.19
CA VAL A 142 -25.77 -35.48 -26.43
C VAL A 142 -25.93 -34.89 -25.04
N GLN A 143 -25.71 -35.69 -24.04
CA GLN A 143 -25.63 -35.27 -22.65
C GLN A 143 -24.22 -35.51 -22.14
N THR A 144 -23.59 -34.47 -21.63
CA THR A 144 -22.20 -34.54 -21.09
C THR A 144 -22.20 -34.27 -19.60
N TYR A 145 -21.42 -35.03 -18.86
CA TYR A 145 -21.22 -34.95 -17.43
C TYR A 145 -19.70 -35.07 -17.19
N ASN A 146 -19.02 -33.92 -17.19
CA ASN A 146 -17.57 -33.86 -17.09
C ASN A 146 -17.15 -33.39 -15.72
N GLY A 147 -16.05 -33.95 -15.21
CA GLY A 147 -15.36 -33.48 -14.02
C GLY A 147 -13.86 -33.40 -14.30
N GLY A 148 -13.20 -32.39 -13.79
CA GLY A 148 -11.77 -32.21 -13.98
C GLY A 148 -11.08 -31.73 -12.71
N LEU A 149 -9.85 -32.18 -12.52
CA LEU A 149 -8.89 -31.69 -11.53
C LEU A 149 -7.68 -31.18 -12.29
N SER A 150 -7.25 -29.95 -12.03
CA SER A 150 -6.03 -29.39 -12.59
C SER A 150 -5.17 -28.76 -11.51
N GLN A 151 -3.86 -28.90 -11.61
CA GLN A 151 -2.90 -28.34 -10.68
C GLN A 151 -1.62 -27.96 -11.40
N ASN A 152 -1.15 -26.74 -11.19
CA ASN A 152 0.18 -26.31 -11.59
C ASN A 152 1.20 -26.70 -10.51
N ILE A 153 2.38 -27.12 -10.93
CA ILE A 153 3.45 -27.56 -10.03
C ILE A 153 4.42 -26.40 -9.82
N PRO A 154 4.74 -26.02 -8.58
CA PRO A 154 5.56 -24.84 -8.30
C PRO A 154 7.02 -24.98 -8.72
N TRP A 155 7.52 -26.23 -8.88
CA TRP A 155 8.86 -26.51 -9.39
C TRP A 155 8.82 -26.97 -10.84
N GLY A 156 9.76 -26.51 -11.66
CA GLY A 156 9.87 -26.90 -13.06
C GLY A 156 8.76 -26.40 -13.99
N GLY A 157 7.73 -25.68 -13.49
CA GLY A 157 6.64 -25.13 -14.33
C GLY A 157 5.71 -26.20 -14.92
N GLY A 158 5.69 -27.43 -14.37
CA GLY A 158 4.84 -28.52 -14.82
C GLY A 158 3.37 -28.30 -14.46
N SER A 159 2.47 -28.99 -15.17
CA SER A 159 1.04 -29.04 -14.86
C SER A 159 0.49 -30.46 -14.94
N LEU A 160 -0.38 -30.81 -14.01
CA LEU A 160 -1.12 -32.05 -13.94
C LEU A 160 -2.60 -31.78 -14.16
N SER A 161 -3.23 -32.56 -15.03
CA SER A 161 -4.69 -32.54 -15.17
C SER A 161 -5.23 -33.95 -15.19
N VAL A 162 -6.34 -34.18 -14.49
CA VAL A 162 -7.10 -35.44 -14.51
C VAL A 162 -8.54 -35.07 -14.87
N ASN A 163 -9.00 -35.60 -15.99
CA ASN A 163 -10.33 -35.33 -16.52
C ASN A 163 -11.14 -36.62 -16.59
N LEU A 164 -12.36 -36.57 -16.09
CA LEU A 164 -13.38 -37.58 -16.24
C LEU A 164 -14.48 -37.00 -17.12
N ASN A 165 -14.64 -37.53 -18.32
CA ASN A 165 -15.65 -37.12 -19.26
C ASN A 165 -16.66 -38.24 -19.45
N ASN A 166 -17.93 -37.95 -19.36
CA ASN A 166 -19.01 -38.88 -19.57
C ASN A 166 -19.96 -38.32 -20.61
N THR A 167 -20.16 -39.04 -21.68
CA THR A 167 -21.06 -38.62 -22.73
C THR A 167 -22.12 -39.70 -22.94
N ARG A 168 -23.39 -39.29 -22.87
CA ARG A 168 -24.51 -40.11 -23.28
C ARG A 168 -25.02 -39.54 -24.60
N THR A 169 -25.02 -40.40 -25.63
CA THR A 169 -25.50 -40.03 -26.97
C THR A 169 -26.71 -40.88 -27.35
N LYS A 170 -27.81 -40.22 -27.72
CA LYS A 170 -28.96 -40.82 -28.32
C LYS A 170 -29.07 -40.29 -29.75
N THR A 171 -29.25 -41.21 -30.74
CA THR A 171 -29.32 -40.81 -32.15
C THR A 171 -30.43 -41.49 -32.87
N THR A 172 -30.99 -40.83 -33.90
CA THR A 172 -31.94 -41.41 -34.84
C THR A 172 -31.25 -42.07 -36.02
N SER A 173 -29.90 -42.10 -36.05
CA SER A 173 -29.14 -42.82 -37.10
C SER A 173 -29.37 -44.33 -37.01
N LEU A 174 -29.73 -44.94 -38.12
CA LEU A 174 -29.94 -46.40 -38.24
C LEU A 174 -28.65 -47.19 -38.22
N THR A 175 -27.51 -46.53 -38.37
CA THR A 175 -26.19 -47.22 -38.37
C THR A 175 -25.55 -47.31 -36.96
N ALA A 176 -26.19 -46.71 -35.93
CA ALA A 176 -25.71 -46.79 -34.58
C ALA A 176 -25.70 -48.26 -34.08
N LEU A 177 -24.57 -48.68 -33.46
CA LEU A 177 -24.47 -50.00 -32.82
C LEU A 177 -25.01 -49.98 -31.39
N PHE A 178 -24.91 -48.83 -30.73
CA PHE A 178 -25.44 -48.57 -29.38
C PHE A 178 -26.37 -47.38 -29.42
N ASN A 179 -27.57 -47.49 -28.84
CA ASN A 179 -28.49 -46.37 -28.73
C ASN A 179 -29.47 -46.52 -27.53
N PRO A 180 -29.37 -45.69 -26.46
CA PRO A 180 -28.31 -44.73 -26.24
C PRO A 180 -26.95 -45.36 -26.03
N SER A 181 -25.88 -44.69 -26.46
CA SER A 181 -24.50 -45.03 -26.13
C SER A 181 -24.02 -44.22 -24.93
N TYR A 182 -23.22 -44.83 -24.06
CA TYR A 182 -22.54 -44.22 -22.92
C TYR A 182 -21.05 -44.39 -23.13
N ASN A 183 -20.30 -43.27 -23.14
CA ASN A 183 -18.88 -43.26 -23.40
C ASN A 183 -18.15 -42.54 -22.25
N PRO A 184 -18.02 -43.16 -21.05
CA PRO A 184 -17.18 -42.64 -20.02
C PRO A 184 -15.70 -42.75 -20.42
N ASN A 185 -14.94 -41.70 -20.17
CA ASN A 185 -13.49 -41.77 -20.29
C ASN A 185 -12.83 -40.92 -19.17
N TRP A 186 -11.69 -41.37 -18.69
CA TRP A 186 -10.84 -40.58 -17.86
C TRP A 186 -9.44 -40.52 -18.47
N ALA A 187 -8.77 -39.37 -18.25
CA ALA A 187 -7.39 -39.20 -18.67
C ALA A 187 -6.64 -38.37 -17.66
N ALA A 188 -5.47 -38.84 -17.27
CA ALA A 188 -4.48 -38.05 -16.55
C ALA A 188 -3.43 -37.57 -17.57
N GLN A 189 -3.11 -36.29 -17.53
CA GLN A 189 -2.09 -35.67 -18.37
C GLN A 189 -1.12 -34.90 -17.50
N TYR A 190 0.16 -35.13 -17.69
CA TYR A 190 1.24 -34.36 -17.12
C TYR A 190 2.00 -33.66 -18.24
N THR A 191 2.17 -32.35 -18.10
CA THR A 191 2.94 -31.53 -19.04
C THR A 191 4.11 -30.89 -18.29
N GLN A 192 5.33 -31.12 -18.78
CA GLN A 192 6.57 -30.59 -18.20
C GLN A 192 7.32 -29.77 -19.23
N PRO A 193 7.45 -28.45 -19.05
CA PRO A 193 8.39 -27.67 -19.83
C PRO A 193 9.83 -28.14 -19.57
N LEU A 194 10.63 -28.31 -20.64
CA LEU A 194 12.01 -28.74 -20.53
C LEU A 194 13.01 -27.60 -20.69
N LEU A 195 12.66 -26.55 -21.42
CA LEU A 195 13.52 -25.41 -21.71
C LEU A 195 12.83 -24.10 -21.25
N ARG A 196 11.96 -23.53 -22.08
CA ARG A 196 11.22 -22.31 -21.77
C ARG A 196 10.21 -22.60 -20.68
N GLY A 197 10.25 -21.82 -19.56
CA GLY A 197 9.35 -22.00 -18.43
C GLY A 197 9.81 -23.00 -17.37
N PHE A 198 10.90 -23.76 -17.61
CA PHE A 198 11.44 -24.70 -16.61
C PHE A 198 12.06 -23.97 -15.41
N GLY A 199 13.02 -23.07 -15.65
CA GLY A 199 13.71 -22.32 -14.60
C GLY A 199 12.84 -21.24 -13.99
N ILE A 200 12.17 -20.47 -14.82
CA ILE A 200 11.28 -19.35 -14.43
C ILE A 200 10.09 -19.28 -15.38
N ASP A 201 8.88 -19.19 -14.83
CA ASP A 201 7.64 -18.94 -15.56
C ASP A 201 7.01 -17.61 -15.13
N SER A 202 5.90 -17.23 -15.78
CA SER A 202 5.20 -15.97 -15.49
C SER A 202 4.71 -15.89 -14.03
N THR A 203 4.22 -16.98 -13.45
CA THR A 203 3.71 -17.00 -12.08
C THR A 203 4.84 -16.84 -11.05
N ARG A 204 5.97 -17.56 -11.27
CA ARG A 204 7.15 -17.45 -10.40
C ARG A 204 7.79 -16.06 -10.50
N GLN A 205 7.89 -15.49 -11.70
CA GLN A 205 8.36 -14.11 -11.90
C GLN A 205 7.45 -13.12 -11.17
N GLN A 206 6.12 -13.23 -11.32
CA GLN A 206 5.17 -12.36 -10.63
C GLN A 206 5.24 -12.49 -9.11
N LEU A 207 5.44 -13.70 -8.57
CA LEU A 207 5.64 -13.92 -7.14
C LEU A 207 6.87 -13.18 -6.61
N VAL A 208 8.00 -13.25 -7.33
CA VAL A 208 9.25 -12.56 -6.93
C VAL A 208 9.06 -11.05 -7.02
N VAL A 209 8.50 -10.52 -8.12
CA VAL A 209 8.25 -9.09 -8.30
C VAL A 209 7.25 -8.57 -7.27
N THR A 210 6.18 -9.30 -6.99
CA THR A 210 5.19 -8.91 -5.97
C THR A 210 5.81 -8.88 -4.57
N ARG A 211 6.72 -9.80 -4.25
CA ARG A 211 7.48 -9.77 -2.98
C ARG A 211 8.39 -8.56 -2.89
N LEU A 212 9.10 -8.22 -3.98
CA LEU A 212 9.92 -6.99 -4.04
C LEU A 212 9.04 -5.73 -3.89
N ASN A 213 7.84 -5.72 -4.46
CA ASN A 213 6.88 -4.63 -4.29
C ASN A 213 6.36 -4.52 -2.85
N GLN A 214 6.16 -5.65 -2.16
CA GLN A 214 5.86 -5.68 -0.72
C GLN A 214 6.99 -5.03 0.08
N ASP A 215 8.24 -5.44 -0.16
CA ASP A 215 9.40 -4.84 0.48
C ASP A 215 9.52 -3.32 0.18
N ILE A 216 9.23 -2.90 -1.06
CA ILE A 216 9.19 -1.47 -1.43
C ILE A 216 8.11 -0.75 -0.62
N SER A 217 6.95 -1.36 -0.43
CA SER A 217 5.85 -0.79 0.36
C SER A 217 6.22 -0.63 1.84
N GLU A 218 7.01 -1.55 2.42
CA GLU A 218 7.56 -1.42 3.78
C GLU A 218 8.53 -0.24 3.87
N VAL A 219 9.43 -0.09 2.90
CA VAL A 219 10.36 1.05 2.83
C VAL A 219 9.59 2.36 2.62
N GLN A 220 8.50 2.34 1.84
CA GLN A 220 7.62 3.50 1.66
C GLN A 220 6.91 3.89 2.96
N LEU A 221 6.48 2.92 3.77
CA LEU A 221 5.95 3.17 5.11
C LEU A 221 6.99 3.87 5.99
N GLN A 222 8.24 3.39 5.99
CA GLN A 222 9.33 4.04 6.71
C GLN A 222 9.55 5.48 6.27
N SER A 223 9.55 5.74 4.95
CA SER A 223 9.64 7.09 4.38
C SER A 223 8.49 7.99 4.84
N THR A 224 7.26 7.46 4.85
CA THR A 224 6.08 8.20 5.31
C THR A 224 6.17 8.56 6.79
N ILE A 225 6.63 7.62 7.65
CA ILE A 225 6.85 7.89 9.07
C ILE A 225 7.86 9.02 9.25
N ILE A 226 9.01 8.96 8.58
CA ILE A 226 10.06 9.99 8.68
C ILE A 226 9.55 11.37 8.24
N ASN A 227 8.85 11.44 7.11
CA ASN A 227 8.28 12.68 6.61
C ASN A 227 7.21 13.23 7.57
N THR A 228 6.33 12.38 8.09
CA THR A 228 5.30 12.78 9.05
C THR A 228 5.92 13.31 10.34
N LEU A 229 6.94 12.62 10.89
CA LEU A 229 7.65 13.09 12.09
C LEU A 229 8.36 14.42 11.85
N SER A 230 8.96 14.62 10.69
CA SER A 230 9.57 15.91 10.33
C SER A 230 8.53 17.02 10.22
N ASN A 231 7.35 16.71 9.65
CA ASN A 231 6.23 17.67 9.59
C ASN A 231 5.69 18.00 10.98
N VAL A 232 5.60 17.02 11.89
CA VAL A 232 5.20 17.24 13.29
C VAL A 232 6.19 18.15 14.01
N ARG A 233 7.50 17.88 13.88
CA ARG A 233 8.55 18.72 14.47
C ARG A 233 8.49 20.14 13.93
N ASN A 234 8.34 20.31 12.63
CA ASN A 234 8.21 21.62 12.01
C ASN A 234 6.95 22.37 12.49
N ALA A 235 5.79 21.69 12.52
CA ALA A 235 4.54 22.29 13.00
C ALA A 235 4.59 22.63 14.50
N TYR A 236 5.28 21.82 15.30
CA TYR A 236 5.52 22.11 16.72
C TYR A 236 6.36 23.38 16.91
N TRP A 237 7.47 23.52 16.18
CA TRP A 237 8.31 24.72 16.25
C TRP A 237 7.60 25.95 15.68
N ASP A 238 6.78 25.82 14.63
CA ASP A 238 5.92 26.89 14.12
C ASP A 238 4.93 27.37 15.19
N TYR A 239 4.36 26.43 15.94
CA TYR A 239 3.44 26.77 17.04
C TYR A 239 4.16 27.43 18.21
N VAL A 240 5.31 26.92 18.63
CA VAL A 240 6.16 27.54 19.68
C VAL A 240 6.53 28.97 19.29
N TYR A 241 6.95 29.20 18.04
CA TYR A 241 7.23 30.53 17.51
C TYR A 241 6.00 31.43 17.59
N ALA A 242 4.83 30.95 17.14
CA ALA A 242 3.61 31.72 17.15
C ALA A 242 3.16 32.14 18.57
N VAL A 243 3.40 31.28 19.58
CA VAL A 243 3.16 31.61 20.99
C VAL A 243 4.10 32.73 21.44
N GLN A 244 5.40 32.65 21.17
CA GLN A 244 6.37 33.68 21.53
C GLN A 244 6.14 35.00 20.79
N ALA A 245 5.69 34.95 19.53
CA ALA A 245 5.32 36.17 18.79
C ALA A 245 4.11 36.90 19.40
N VAL A 246 3.16 36.16 20.02
CA VAL A 246 2.07 36.79 20.80
C VAL A 246 2.63 37.48 22.04
N ASP A 247 3.59 36.85 22.75
CA ASP A 247 4.22 37.47 23.93
C ASP A 247 4.93 38.78 23.55
N VAL A 248 5.69 38.81 22.45
CA VAL A 248 6.35 40.01 21.92
C VAL A 248 5.32 41.08 21.55
N ALA A 249 4.23 40.69 20.89
CA ALA A 249 3.16 41.65 20.53
C ALA A 249 2.45 42.24 21.77
N GLN A 250 2.22 41.41 22.81
CA GLN A 250 1.65 41.87 24.08
C GLN A 250 2.56 42.89 24.79
N GLN A 251 3.88 42.58 24.84
CA GLN A 251 4.86 43.53 25.38
C GLN A 251 4.86 44.85 24.60
N SER A 252 4.78 44.79 23.27
CA SER A 252 4.73 45.99 22.42
C SER A 252 3.47 46.82 22.66
N VAL A 253 2.31 46.18 22.90
CA VAL A 253 1.07 46.86 23.30
C VAL A 253 1.25 47.55 24.66
N GLN A 254 1.85 46.85 25.64
CA GLN A 254 2.07 47.42 26.97
C GLN A 254 2.98 48.64 26.93
N LEU A 255 4.09 48.59 26.16
CA LEU A 255 5.00 49.74 25.99
C LEU A 255 4.30 50.93 25.30
N ALA A 256 3.49 50.66 24.26
CA ALA A 256 2.75 51.71 23.57
C ALA A 256 1.66 52.33 24.46
N ASP A 257 0.93 51.53 25.26
CA ASP A 257 -0.09 52.03 26.18
C ASP A 257 0.54 52.83 27.32
N GLN A 258 1.73 52.43 27.80
CA GLN A 258 2.48 53.22 28.79
C GLN A 258 2.90 54.61 28.22
N LEU A 259 3.41 54.63 26.97
CA LEU A 259 3.76 55.89 26.31
C LEU A 259 2.55 56.83 26.14
N VAL A 260 1.37 56.30 25.84
CA VAL A 260 0.13 57.10 25.77
C VAL A 260 -0.18 57.77 27.13
N LYS A 261 -0.06 57.00 28.24
CA LYS A 261 -0.29 57.53 29.59
C LYS A 261 0.72 58.61 29.95
N ASP A 262 2.00 58.36 29.69
CA ASP A 262 3.08 59.32 29.97
C ASP A 262 2.89 60.63 29.18
N ASN A 263 2.52 60.52 27.89
CA ASN A 263 2.22 61.68 27.05
C ASN A 263 0.98 62.44 27.53
N GLN A 264 -0.10 61.77 27.95
CA GLN A 264 -1.29 62.37 28.52
C GLN A 264 -0.95 63.21 29.75
N THR A 265 -0.19 62.62 30.70
CA THR A 265 0.25 63.36 31.91
C THR A 265 1.06 64.62 31.56
N ARG A 266 1.95 64.54 30.57
CA ARG A 266 2.80 65.64 30.11
C ARG A 266 1.97 66.73 29.43
N VAL A 267 0.91 66.43 28.71
CA VAL A 267 -0.03 67.39 28.13
C VAL A 267 -0.84 68.05 29.21
N GLU A 268 -1.33 67.34 30.23
CA GLU A 268 -2.08 67.87 31.36
C GLU A 268 -1.28 68.89 32.16
N VAL A 269 0.05 68.63 32.34
CA VAL A 269 0.94 69.58 33.00
C VAL A 269 1.51 70.69 32.07
N GLY A 270 1.11 70.67 30.77
CA GLY A 270 1.46 71.74 29.82
C GLY A 270 2.87 71.60 29.21
N THR A 271 3.58 70.44 29.36
CA THR A 271 4.94 70.26 28.88
C THR A 271 5.02 69.57 27.52
N MET A 272 3.86 69.20 26.92
CA MET A 272 3.78 68.51 25.64
C MET A 272 2.58 68.95 24.80
N ALA A 273 2.67 68.86 23.47
CA ALA A 273 1.58 69.21 22.58
C ALA A 273 0.51 68.09 22.50
N PRO A 274 -0.79 68.40 22.42
CA PRO A 274 -1.86 67.43 22.33
C PRO A 274 -1.72 66.43 21.11
N ILE A 275 -1.07 66.87 20.04
CA ILE A 275 -0.84 66.03 18.84
C ILE A 275 0.06 64.80 19.13
N ASP A 276 0.96 64.92 20.10
CA ASP A 276 1.85 63.81 20.50
C ASP A 276 1.07 62.66 21.15
N VAL A 277 -0.01 62.97 21.89
CA VAL A 277 -0.94 61.97 22.44
C VAL A 277 -1.67 61.27 21.32
N VAL A 278 -2.14 61.97 20.30
CA VAL A 278 -2.81 61.37 19.14
C VAL A 278 -1.87 60.43 18.38
N GLN A 279 -0.60 60.83 18.22
CA GLN A 279 0.42 59.96 17.58
C GLN A 279 0.66 58.69 18.40
N ALA A 280 0.82 58.78 19.73
CA ALA A 280 0.99 57.64 20.60
C ALA A 280 -0.24 56.72 20.60
N GLN A 281 -1.47 57.30 20.61
CA GLN A 281 -2.72 56.52 20.49
C GLN A 281 -2.81 55.78 19.16
N SER A 282 -2.42 56.39 18.03
CA SER A 282 -2.36 55.74 16.73
C SER A 282 -1.39 54.57 16.73
N GLN A 283 -0.21 54.73 17.35
CA GLN A 283 0.77 53.64 17.49
C GLN A 283 0.24 52.53 18.39
N ALA A 284 -0.39 52.82 19.52
CA ALA A 284 -1.01 51.82 20.39
C ALA A 284 -2.11 51.01 19.65
N ALA A 285 -2.93 51.70 18.83
CA ALA A 285 -3.92 51.03 17.99
C ALA A 285 -3.27 50.09 16.96
N THR A 286 -2.15 50.49 16.35
CA THR A 286 -1.38 49.63 15.43
C THR A 286 -0.83 48.40 16.15
N GLN A 287 -0.27 48.54 17.37
CA GLN A 287 0.24 47.38 18.13
C GLN A 287 -0.88 46.43 18.56
N ARG A 288 -2.07 46.95 18.90
CA ARG A 288 -3.24 46.09 19.18
C ARG A 288 -3.69 45.30 17.93
N GLN A 289 -3.65 45.92 16.75
CA GLN A 289 -3.91 45.22 15.48
C GLN A 289 -2.89 44.10 15.25
N ASN A 290 -1.60 44.37 15.49
CA ASN A 290 -0.53 43.36 15.38
C ASN A 290 -0.74 42.19 16.36
N LEU A 291 -1.17 42.49 17.61
CA LEU A 291 -1.51 41.46 18.59
C LEU A 291 -2.65 40.52 18.11
N VAL A 292 -3.73 41.09 17.57
CA VAL A 292 -4.84 40.30 17.02
C VAL A 292 -4.37 39.39 15.87
N THR A 293 -3.48 39.91 15.02
CA THR A 293 -2.87 39.13 13.93
C THR A 293 -1.98 38.00 14.46
N ALA A 294 -1.16 38.25 15.48
CA ALA A 294 -0.33 37.24 16.12
C ALA A 294 -1.18 36.14 16.79
N GLU A 295 -2.27 36.53 17.50
CA GLU A 295 -3.20 35.55 18.08
C GLU A 295 -3.89 34.67 17.01
N ALA A 296 -4.29 35.26 15.88
CA ALA A 296 -4.87 34.49 14.77
C ALA A 296 -3.86 33.51 14.21
N THR A 297 -2.59 33.91 14.01
CA THR A 297 -1.50 33.06 13.56
C THR A 297 -1.24 31.93 14.54
N ARG A 298 -1.23 32.19 15.85
CA ARG A 298 -1.07 31.16 16.88
C ARG A 298 -2.19 30.13 16.82
N ARG A 299 -3.45 30.55 16.65
CA ARG A 299 -4.59 29.63 16.53
C ARG A 299 -4.48 28.74 15.28
N THR A 300 -4.05 29.31 14.16
CA THR A 300 -3.85 28.56 12.91
C THR A 300 -2.72 27.53 13.04
N ALA A 301 -1.60 27.92 13.65
CA ALA A 301 -0.48 27.01 13.92
C ALA A 301 -0.88 25.86 14.87
N GLU A 302 -1.68 26.16 15.92
CA GLU A 302 -2.24 25.15 16.82
C GLU A 302 -3.09 24.11 16.08
N ILE A 303 -3.97 24.55 15.17
CA ILE A 303 -4.80 23.64 14.37
C ILE A 303 -3.95 22.80 13.44
N SER A 304 -2.91 23.39 12.83
CA SER A 304 -1.97 22.67 11.95
C SER A 304 -1.23 21.55 12.69
N LEU A 305 -0.77 21.83 13.93
CA LEU A 305 -0.16 20.80 14.78
C LEU A 305 -1.17 19.72 15.18
N LYS A 306 -2.37 20.11 15.62
CA LYS A 306 -3.44 19.17 16.00
C LYS A 306 -3.77 18.19 14.89
N ARG A 307 -3.86 18.65 13.65
CA ARG A 307 -4.12 17.79 12.49
C ARG A 307 -3.13 16.62 12.39
N LEU A 308 -1.90 16.80 12.83
CA LEU A 308 -0.85 15.80 12.73
C LEU A 308 -0.82 14.80 13.91
N ILE A 309 -1.36 15.20 15.09
CA ILE A 309 -1.23 14.46 16.34
C ILE A 309 -2.54 13.83 16.85
N VAL A 310 -3.68 14.07 16.18
CA VAL A 310 -4.99 13.52 16.60
C VAL A 310 -5.50 12.48 15.62
N ALA A 311 -6.26 11.51 16.12
CA ALA A 311 -6.86 10.46 15.33
C ALA A 311 -8.16 10.89 14.60
N GLY A 312 -8.70 12.06 14.91
CA GLY A 312 -9.94 12.58 14.31
C GLY A 312 -10.61 13.66 15.17
N THR A 313 -11.74 14.15 14.70
CA THR A 313 -12.49 15.26 15.36
C THR A 313 -13.09 14.88 16.70
N GLN A 314 -13.19 13.60 17.03
CA GLN A 314 -13.69 13.07 18.31
C GLN A 314 -12.57 12.89 19.35
N ASP A 315 -11.31 13.11 18.99
CA ASP A 315 -10.18 13.04 19.91
C ASP A 315 -10.30 14.19 20.94
N PRO A 316 -10.16 13.91 22.26
CA PRO A 316 -10.19 14.95 23.29
C PRO A 316 -9.19 16.09 23.04
N ASN A 317 -8.03 15.78 22.47
CA ASN A 317 -6.99 16.78 22.15
C ASN A 317 -7.39 17.74 21.03
N TRP A 318 -8.42 17.42 20.23
CA TRP A 318 -8.94 18.33 19.20
C TRP A 318 -9.55 19.60 19.81
N SER A 319 -10.33 19.44 20.88
CA SER A 319 -11.00 20.55 21.57
C SER A 319 -10.13 21.24 22.62
N ALA A 320 -9.10 20.58 23.14
CA ALA A 320 -8.17 21.11 24.14
C ALA A 320 -7.31 22.24 23.56
N SER A 321 -6.84 23.15 24.41
CA SER A 321 -5.78 24.12 24.06
C SER A 321 -4.42 23.48 24.35
N ILE A 322 -3.47 23.64 23.44
CA ILE A 322 -2.12 23.13 23.61
C ILE A 322 -1.24 24.23 24.22
N ASP A 323 -0.43 23.85 25.22
CA ASP A 323 0.61 24.70 25.79
C ASP A 323 1.98 24.05 25.52
N PRO A 324 2.82 24.62 24.65
CA PRO A 324 4.12 24.06 24.35
C PRO A 324 5.09 24.34 25.51
N VAL A 325 5.68 23.26 26.06
CA VAL A 325 6.59 23.34 27.19
C VAL A 325 8.01 23.71 26.75
N ASP A 326 8.44 23.22 25.60
CA ASP A 326 9.79 23.41 25.11
C ASP A 326 9.98 24.87 24.62
N ARG A 327 11.15 25.41 24.97
CA ARG A 327 11.59 26.70 24.44
C ARG A 327 12.75 26.48 23.47
N PRO A 328 12.77 27.18 22.34
CA PRO A 328 13.86 27.06 21.39
C PRO A 328 15.16 27.58 22.04
N ASP A 329 16.04 26.65 22.40
CA ASP A 329 17.39 26.98 22.86
C ASP A 329 18.32 26.99 21.63
N PHE A 330 19.16 28.01 21.51
CA PHE A 330 20.14 28.09 20.43
C PHE A 330 21.46 27.45 20.88
N ARG A 331 21.74 26.29 20.30
CA ARG A 331 23.04 25.61 20.44
C ARG A 331 23.63 25.40 19.05
N PRO A 332 24.76 26.05 18.72
CA PRO A 332 25.41 25.85 17.43
C PRO A 332 26.00 24.45 17.37
N GLU A 333 25.60 23.68 16.34
CA GLU A 333 26.15 22.34 16.05
C GLU A 333 27.07 22.41 14.85
N THR A 334 28.27 21.85 14.97
CA THR A 334 29.20 21.71 13.84
C THR A 334 28.82 20.48 13.01
N ILE A 335 28.60 20.68 11.71
CA ILE A 335 28.19 19.61 10.80
C ILE A 335 29.36 19.23 9.91
N ASP A 336 29.73 17.93 9.90
CA ASP A 336 30.60 17.33 8.90
C ASP A 336 29.76 16.95 7.67
N VAL A 337 29.88 17.74 6.60
CA VAL A 337 29.09 17.58 5.37
C VAL A 337 29.39 16.24 4.70
N ASP A 338 30.66 15.82 4.64
CA ASP A 338 31.04 14.57 3.98
C ASP A 338 30.52 13.34 4.74
N ALA A 339 30.55 13.38 6.07
CA ALA A 339 29.96 12.32 6.90
C ALA A 339 28.45 12.27 6.74
N ALA A 340 27.78 13.43 6.67
CA ALA A 340 26.34 13.55 6.44
C ALA A 340 25.92 12.96 5.08
N VAL A 341 26.64 13.28 4.01
CA VAL A 341 26.40 12.73 2.67
C VAL A 341 26.61 11.22 2.63
N ARG A 342 27.72 10.71 3.19
CA ARG A 342 27.96 9.25 3.25
C ARG A 342 26.84 8.53 4.00
N LYS A 343 26.38 9.09 5.11
CA LYS A 343 25.29 8.53 5.91
C LYS A 343 23.97 8.51 5.12
N ALA A 344 23.62 9.60 4.46
CA ALA A 344 22.44 9.70 3.63
C ALA A 344 22.46 8.69 2.47
N LEU A 345 23.57 8.56 1.73
CA LEU A 345 23.72 7.60 0.64
C LEU A 345 23.58 6.14 1.09
N SER A 346 23.85 5.84 2.36
CA SER A 346 23.69 4.48 2.90
C SER A 346 22.28 4.20 3.45
N ALA A 347 21.57 5.22 3.94
CA ALA A 347 20.35 5.05 4.73
C ALA A 347 19.06 5.48 4.03
N ARG A 348 19.13 6.29 2.96
CA ARG A 348 17.92 6.86 2.33
C ARG A 348 17.00 5.83 1.71
N THR A 349 15.73 5.99 2.01
CA THR A 349 14.65 5.10 1.56
C THR A 349 14.42 5.17 0.05
N ASP A 350 14.57 6.33 -0.58
CA ASP A 350 14.43 6.49 -2.03
C ASP A 350 15.52 5.72 -2.82
N LEU A 351 16.76 5.72 -2.34
CA LEU A 351 17.84 4.89 -2.90
C LEU A 351 17.55 3.39 -2.72
N THR A 352 17.04 3.00 -1.55
CA THR A 352 16.65 1.62 -1.30
C THR A 352 15.53 1.17 -2.24
N ILE A 353 14.52 2.01 -2.47
CA ILE A 353 13.44 1.76 -3.43
C ILE A 353 13.99 1.66 -4.86
N ALA A 354 14.87 2.58 -5.27
CA ALA A 354 15.49 2.56 -6.59
C ALA A 354 16.29 1.26 -6.84
N LYS A 355 17.07 0.81 -5.85
CA LYS A 355 17.81 -0.47 -5.91
C LYS A 355 16.88 -1.68 -6.01
N LYS A 356 15.76 -1.70 -5.26
CA LYS A 356 14.75 -2.76 -5.35
C LYS A 356 14.02 -2.75 -6.69
N ASN A 357 13.75 -1.58 -7.28
CA ASN A 357 13.21 -1.46 -8.63
C ASN A 357 14.20 -2.00 -9.69
N LEU A 358 15.49 -1.73 -9.54
CA LEU A 358 16.53 -2.31 -10.41
C LEU A 358 16.55 -3.84 -10.30
N GLN A 359 16.44 -4.39 -9.08
CA GLN A 359 16.33 -5.83 -8.86
C GLN A 359 15.07 -6.42 -9.49
N SER A 360 13.92 -5.75 -9.41
CA SER A 360 12.67 -6.17 -10.05
C SER A 360 12.78 -6.20 -11.58
N ASN A 361 13.46 -5.21 -12.16
CA ASN A 361 13.74 -5.17 -13.60
C ASN A 361 14.71 -6.29 -14.02
N ASP A 362 15.70 -6.64 -13.20
CA ASP A 362 16.62 -7.76 -13.46
C ASP A 362 15.86 -9.11 -13.45
N GLU A 363 14.97 -9.34 -12.47
CA GLU A 363 14.12 -10.53 -12.44
C GLU A 363 13.20 -10.62 -13.68
N THR A 364 12.65 -9.49 -14.10
CA THR A 364 11.85 -9.40 -15.33
C THR A 364 12.70 -9.70 -16.56
N LEU A 365 13.92 -9.18 -16.62
CA LEU A 365 14.86 -9.46 -17.72
C LEU A 365 15.26 -10.95 -17.77
N LYS A 366 15.49 -11.60 -16.61
CA LYS A 366 15.75 -13.04 -16.52
C LYS A 366 14.58 -13.84 -17.09
N PHE A 367 13.35 -13.49 -16.71
CA PHE A 367 12.15 -14.12 -17.25
C PHE A 367 12.06 -13.93 -18.77
N LEU A 368 12.22 -12.70 -19.29
CA LEU A 368 12.15 -12.41 -20.72
C LEU A 368 13.25 -13.14 -21.50
N ARG A 369 14.46 -13.27 -20.96
CA ARG A 369 15.52 -14.10 -21.55
C ARG A 369 15.13 -15.58 -21.61
N ASN A 370 14.45 -16.10 -20.58
CA ASN A 370 13.92 -17.46 -20.62
C ASN A 370 12.86 -17.63 -21.72
N GLN A 371 12.07 -16.57 -22.02
CA GLN A 371 11.07 -16.59 -23.09
C GLN A 371 11.68 -16.63 -24.51
N THR A 372 12.96 -16.31 -24.70
CA THR A 372 13.63 -16.45 -25.99
C THR A 372 14.10 -17.89 -26.26
N LEU A 373 14.06 -18.76 -25.27
CA LEU A 373 14.41 -20.18 -25.43
C LEU A 373 13.35 -20.89 -26.29
N PRO A 374 13.75 -21.96 -27.03
CA PRO A 374 12.79 -22.84 -27.70
C PRO A 374 11.77 -23.39 -26.68
N GLN A 375 10.53 -23.52 -27.10
CA GLN A 375 9.55 -24.28 -26.32
C GLN A 375 9.77 -25.75 -26.58
N ALA A 376 9.98 -26.54 -25.54
CA ALA A 376 10.07 -27.99 -25.57
C ALA A 376 9.30 -28.53 -24.38
N ASP A 377 8.13 -29.10 -24.64
CA ASP A 377 7.23 -29.62 -23.61
C ASP A 377 7.11 -31.12 -23.72
N LEU A 378 7.48 -31.82 -22.64
CA LEU A 378 7.19 -33.25 -22.49
C LEU A 378 5.73 -33.39 -22.03
N VAL A 379 4.93 -34.07 -22.81
CA VAL A 379 3.54 -34.40 -22.47
C VAL A 379 3.39 -35.89 -22.33
N ALA A 380 2.98 -36.33 -21.15
CA ALA A 380 2.63 -37.72 -20.87
C ALA A 380 1.12 -37.76 -20.55
N ARG A 381 0.39 -38.58 -21.29
CA ARG A 381 -1.05 -38.79 -21.09
C ARG A 381 -1.32 -40.28 -21.00
N TYR A 382 -2.13 -40.65 -20.02
CA TYR A 382 -2.70 -41.97 -19.87
C TYR A 382 -4.19 -41.86 -19.60
N GLY A 383 -4.98 -42.72 -20.25
CA GLY A 383 -6.41 -42.70 -20.06
C GLY A 383 -7.06 -44.03 -20.42
N LEU A 384 -8.29 -44.19 -19.99
CA LEU A 384 -9.14 -45.32 -20.27
C LEU A 384 -10.44 -44.84 -20.89
N VAL A 385 -10.99 -45.64 -21.78
CA VAL A 385 -12.29 -45.38 -22.43
C VAL A 385 -13.21 -46.54 -22.13
N GLY A 386 -14.43 -46.27 -21.74
CA GLY A 386 -15.49 -47.25 -21.57
C GLY A 386 -16.56 -47.08 -22.64
N LEU A 387 -17.20 -48.17 -22.98
CA LEU A 387 -18.34 -48.20 -23.90
C LEU A 387 -19.46 -49.05 -23.33
N GLY A 388 -20.66 -48.54 -23.34
CA GLY A 388 -21.86 -49.24 -22.92
C GLY A 388 -23.13 -48.66 -23.51
N GLY A 389 -24.24 -49.26 -23.21
CA GLY A 389 -25.55 -48.85 -23.70
C GLY A 389 -26.33 -50.00 -24.31
N THR A 390 -27.52 -49.72 -24.85
CA THR A 390 -28.33 -50.72 -25.51
C THR A 390 -27.73 -51.05 -26.86
N GLN A 391 -27.18 -52.26 -26.98
CA GLN A 391 -26.55 -52.76 -28.20
C GLN A 391 -27.63 -53.33 -29.16
N PHE A 392 -27.55 -52.98 -30.42
CA PHE A 392 -28.37 -53.55 -31.48
C PHE A 392 -27.68 -54.76 -32.10
N ILE A 393 -28.36 -55.92 -32.08
CA ILE A 393 -27.96 -57.09 -32.86
C ILE A 393 -28.54 -56.88 -34.28
N THR A 394 -27.65 -56.95 -35.26
CA THR A 394 -28.04 -56.61 -36.63
C THR A 394 -27.61 -57.73 -37.58
N THR A 395 -28.45 -57.98 -38.59
CA THR A 395 -28.15 -58.90 -39.70
C THR A 395 -28.07 -58.07 -40.99
N GLY A 396 -27.11 -58.40 -41.87
CA GLY A 396 -26.82 -57.60 -43.07
C GLY A 396 -25.76 -56.54 -42.82
N SER A 397 -25.31 -55.83 -43.85
CA SER A 397 -24.33 -54.77 -43.81
C SER A 397 -24.77 -53.54 -44.62
N GLY A 398 -24.32 -52.37 -44.25
CA GLY A 398 -24.61 -51.12 -44.93
C GLY A 398 -26.12 -50.78 -44.93
N ILE A 399 -26.71 -50.52 -46.11
CA ILE A 399 -28.09 -50.13 -46.27
C ILE A 399 -29.10 -51.27 -46.09
N THR A 400 -28.63 -52.54 -46.12
CA THR A 400 -29.47 -53.75 -45.92
C THR A 400 -29.47 -54.21 -44.45
N ARG A 401 -28.90 -53.45 -43.56
CA ARG A 401 -28.85 -53.75 -42.14
C ARG A 401 -30.22 -53.72 -41.50
N THR A 402 -30.63 -54.85 -40.92
CA THR A 402 -31.86 -54.97 -40.13
C THR A 402 -31.55 -55.28 -38.68
N ILE A 403 -32.22 -54.60 -37.74
CA ILE A 403 -32.11 -54.86 -36.31
C ILE A 403 -32.93 -56.11 -35.98
N THR A 404 -32.30 -57.18 -35.60
CA THR A 404 -32.95 -58.49 -35.28
C THR A 404 -33.13 -58.68 -33.77
N GLY A 405 -32.45 -57.89 -32.95
CA GLY A 405 -32.58 -57.98 -31.51
C GLY A 405 -31.84 -56.85 -30.79
N THR A 406 -32.04 -56.77 -29.50
CA THR A 406 -31.36 -55.76 -28.64
C THR A 406 -30.86 -56.44 -27.39
N ILE A 407 -29.60 -56.12 -27.00
CA ILE A 407 -29.03 -56.46 -25.71
C ILE A 407 -29.16 -55.21 -24.84
N PRO A 408 -29.94 -55.28 -23.75
CA PRO A 408 -30.07 -54.15 -22.86
C PRO A 408 -28.78 -53.89 -22.11
N GLY A 409 -28.27 -52.68 -22.16
CA GLY A 409 -27.10 -52.22 -21.42
C GLY A 409 -27.30 -50.76 -21.00
N GLY A 410 -26.44 -50.30 -20.06
CA GLY A 410 -26.58 -48.97 -19.48
C GLY A 410 -25.23 -48.34 -19.12
N TYR A 411 -25.28 -47.34 -18.30
CA TYR A 411 -24.07 -46.62 -17.81
C TYR A 411 -23.18 -47.53 -16.92
N GLY A 412 -23.79 -48.46 -16.17
CA GLY A 412 -23.03 -49.44 -15.36
C GLY A 412 -22.12 -50.33 -16.19
N ASP A 413 -22.56 -50.77 -17.37
CA ASP A 413 -21.78 -51.60 -18.29
C ASP A 413 -20.61 -50.78 -18.88
N ALA A 414 -20.85 -49.52 -19.22
CA ALA A 414 -19.80 -48.61 -19.68
C ALA A 414 -18.73 -48.36 -18.61
N LEU A 415 -19.14 -48.22 -17.33
CA LEU A 415 -18.19 -48.11 -16.22
C LEU A 415 -17.43 -49.39 -15.95
N SER A 416 -18.09 -50.55 -16.05
CA SER A 416 -17.40 -51.86 -15.88
C SER A 416 -16.34 -52.06 -16.97
N SER A 417 -16.61 -51.70 -18.22
CA SER A 417 -15.65 -51.71 -19.33
C SER A 417 -14.49 -50.73 -19.09
N LEU A 418 -14.79 -49.54 -18.51
CA LEU A 418 -13.77 -48.56 -18.15
C LEU A 418 -12.80 -49.12 -17.08
N PHE A 419 -13.33 -49.76 -16.03
CA PHE A 419 -12.51 -50.30 -14.95
C PHE A 419 -11.86 -51.69 -15.29
N ALA A 420 -12.40 -52.39 -16.26
CA ALA A 420 -11.77 -53.61 -16.79
C ALA A 420 -10.49 -53.32 -17.59
N THR A 421 -10.20 -52.04 -17.87
CA THR A 421 -9.04 -51.57 -18.67
C THR A 421 -9.03 -52.12 -20.09
N ASP A 422 -10.21 -52.33 -20.68
CA ASP A 422 -10.35 -52.96 -22.01
C ASP A 422 -9.75 -52.08 -23.11
N TYR A 423 -9.83 -50.74 -22.94
CA TYR A 423 -9.41 -49.78 -23.97
C TYR A 423 -8.44 -48.71 -23.38
N PRO A 424 -7.18 -49.10 -23.08
CA PRO A 424 -6.18 -48.16 -22.62
C PRO A 424 -5.67 -47.30 -23.78
N ALA A 425 -5.50 -46.00 -23.49
CA ALA A 425 -4.90 -45.02 -24.40
C ALA A 425 -3.75 -44.33 -23.70
N TRP A 426 -2.57 -44.32 -24.26
CA TRP A 426 -1.45 -43.58 -23.72
C TRP A 426 -0.72 -42.84 -24.83
N THR A 427 -0.16 -41.71 -24.48
CA THR A 427 0.63 -40.89 -25.39
C THR A 427 1.78 -40.28 -24.60
N VAL A 428 2.98 -40.39 -25.14
CA VAL A 428 4.15 -39.63 -24.69
C VAL A 428 4.66 -38.86 -25.90
N SER A 429 4.73 -37.56 -25.78
CA SER A 429 5.18 -36.67 -26.87
C SER A 429 6.08 -35.57 -26.34
N VAL A 430 6.99 -35.11 -27.18
CA VAL A 430 7.76 -33.91 -26.97
C VAL A 430 7.33 -32.90 -28.04
N ASN A 431 6.69 -31.85 -27.61
CA ASN A 431 6.26 -30.76 -28.50
C ASN A 431 7.37 -29.72 -28.57
N PHE A 432 7.93 -29.51 -29.75
CA PHE A 432 8.98 -28.52 -29.96
C PHE A 432 8.45 -27.38 -30.86
N SER A 433 8.70 -26.14 -30.44
CA SER A 433 8.34 -24.95 -31.21
C SER A 433 9.40 -23.87 -31.01
N TYR A 434 9.85 -23.31 -32.12
CA TYR A 434 10.78 -22.16 -32.12
C TYR A 434 10.45 -21.21 -33.26
N PRO A 435 10.27 -19.91 -32.98
CA PRO A 435 10.03 -18.92 -34.03
C PRO A 435 11.32 -18.69 -34.85
N LEU A 436 11.20 -18.72 -36.17
CA LEU A 436 12.31 -18.40 -37.07
C LEU A 436 12.28 -16.91 -37.40
N GLY A 437 13.43 -16.23 -37.25
CA GLY A 437 13.58 -14.79 -37.47
C GLY A 437 13.39 -13.96 -36.19
N THR A 438 13.23 -12.65 -36.32
CA THR A 438 13.04 -11.73 -35.18
C THR A 438 11.75 -12.05 -34.42
N SER A 439 11.88 -12.42 -33.16
CA SER A 439 10.73 -12.80 -32.32
C SER A 439 10.28 -11.63 -31.44
N THR A 440 9.01 -11.64 -31.07
CA THR A 440 8.45 -10.69 -30.07
C THR A 440 9.18 -10.82 -28.73
N ALA A 441 9.69 -12.01 -28.40
CA ALA A 441 10.47 -12.26 -27.20
C ALA A 441 11.82 -11.53 -27.23
N GLU A 442 12.55 -11.56 -28.36
CA GLU A 442 13.81 -10.81 -28.53
C GLU A 442 13.59 -9.28 -28.44
N ALA A 443 12.56 -8.78 -29.09
CA ALA A 443 12.19 -7.36 -28.98
C ALA A 443 11.85 -6.97 -27.53
N SER A 444 11.19 -7.85 -26.77
CA SER A 444 10.89 -7.65 -25.36
C SER A 444 12.14 -7.63 -24.49
N VAL A 445 13.11 -8.52 -24.75
CA VAL A 445 14.42 -8.53 -24.08
C VAL A 445 15.19 -7.24 -24.38
N ALA A 446 15.21 -6.80 -25.65
CA ALA A 446 15.89 -5.55 -26.02
C ALA A 446 15.28 -4.35 -25.29
N ARG A 447 13.93 -4.26 -25.25
CA ARG A 447 13.22 -3.22 -24.50
C ARG A 447 13.53 -3.26 -23.00
N ALA A 448 13.52 -4.45 -22.40
CA ALA A 448 13.82 -4.62 -20.98
C ALA A 448 15.26 -4.23 -20.62
N ARG A 449 16.23 -4.48 -21.52
CA ARG A 449 17.62 -4.00 -21.35
C ARG A 449 17.70 -2.48 -21.35
N ILE A 450 17.00 -1.83 -22.28
CA ILE A 450 16.95 -0.35 -22.32
C ILE A 450 16.31 0.17 -21.04
N GLN A 451 15.22 -0.44 -20.57
CA GLN A 451 14.56 -0.06 -19.32
C GLN A 451 15.48 -0.24 -18.11
N MET A 452 16.28 -1.31 -18.08
CA MET A 452 17.27 -1.54 -17.02
C MET A 452 18.33 -0.45 -17.01
N ASN A 453 18.91 -0.10 -18.19
CA ASN A 453 19.89 0.98 -18.29
C ASN A 453 19.30 2.35 -17.91
N GLN A 454 18.02 2.59 -18.24
CA GLN A 454 17.31 3.80 -17.80
C GLN A 454 17.16 3.84 -16.28
N THR A 455 16.78 2.73 -15.66
CA THR A 455 16.64 2.63 -14.19
C THR A 455 17.98 2.79 -13.47
N GLU A 456 19.07 2.28 -14.06
CA GLU A 456 20.44 2.46 -13.55
C GLU A 456 20.87 3.93 -13.63
N ALA A 457 20.61 4.60 -14.77
CA ALA A 457 20.86 6.03 -14.90
C ALA A 457 20.02 6.87 -13.93
N GLN A 458 18.75 6.49 -13.68
CA GLN A 458 17.90 7.11 -12.68
C GLN A 458 18.44 6.91 -11.26
N LEU A 459 18.99 5.74 -10.93
CA LEU A 459 19.63 5.50 -9.64
C LEU A 459 20.80 6.48 -9.42
N HIS A 460 21.70 6.64 -10.39
CA HIS A 460 22.80 7.61 -10.31
C HIS A 460 22.30 9.06 -10.19
N GLN A 461 21.19 9.40 -10.89
CA GLN A 461 20.57 10.71 -10.75
C GLN A 461 20.06 10.94 -9.32
N ILE A 462 19.42 9.93 -8.69
CA ILE A 462 18.96 10.01 -7.31
C ILE A 462 20.17 10.14 -6.36
N GLU A 463 21.26 9.40 -6.57
CA GLU A 463 22.48 9.51 -5.77
C GLU A 463 23.05 10.93 -5.79
N LEU A 464 23.12 11.55 -6.98
CA LEU A 464 23.56 12.94 -7.13
C LEU A 464 22.62 13.92 -6.45
N GLN A 465 21.29 13.70 -6.60
CA GLN A 465 20.27 14.54 -5.94
C GLN A 465 20.41 14.46 -4.43
N VAL A 466 20.59 13.26 -3.86
CA VAL A 466 20.82 13.04 -2.43
C VAL A 466 22.03 13.81 -1.92
N ALA A 467 23.16 13.72 -2.63
CA ALA A 467 24.36 14.45 -2.25
C ALA A 467 24.14 15.97 -2.28
N THR A 468 23.44 16.47 -3.31
CA THR A 468 23.09 17.89 -3.47
C THR A 468 22.17 18.37 -2.36
N ASP A 469 21.09 17.60 -2.06
CA ASP A 469 20.10 17.97 -1.04
C ASP A 469 20.74 18.07 0.35
N VAL A 470 21.55 17.06 0.72
CA VAL A 470 22.23 17.04 2.02
C VAL A 470 23.25 18.17 2.15
N THR A 471 24.00 18.44 1.07
CA THR A 471 24.97 19.55 1.07
C THR A 471 24.26 20.89 1.25
N ASN A 472 23.15 21.11 0.50
CA ASN A 472 22.35 22.32 0.64
C ASN A 472 21.73 22.46 2.04
N ALA A 473 21.24 21.37 2.63
CA ALA A 473 20.71 21.38 3.99
C ALA A 473 21.81 21.73 5.02
N ALA A 474 23.00 21.18 4.87
CA ALA A 474 24.13 21.49 5.74
C ALA A 474 24.54 22.97 5.64
N ILE A 475 24.60 23.53 4.42
CA ILE A 475 24.85 24.96 4.18
C ILE A 475 23.76 25.81 4.85
N ASN A 476 22.47 25.40 4.74
CA ASN A 476 21.36 26.10 5.37
C ASN A 476 21.46 26.11 6.90
N VAL A 477 21.92 25.02 7.51
CA VAL A 477 22.15 24.97 8.96
C VAL A 477 23.29 25.92 9.34
N GLN A 478 24.41 25.90 8.63
CA GLN A 478 25.55 26.76 8.92
C GLN A 478 25.18 28.26 8.75
N SER A 479 24.54 28.62 7.64
CA SER A 479 24.06 30.00 7.44
C SER A 479 22.96 30.39 8.44
N GLY A 480 22.22 29.42 8.95
CA GLY A 480 21.25 29.58 10.04
C GLY A 480 21.90 30.00 11.34
N ILE A 481 23.04 29.39 11.70
CA ILE A 481 23.84 29.75 12.88
C ILE A 481 24.27 31.23 12.80
N GLU A 482 24.85 31.63 11.66
CA GLU A 482 25.30 33.01 11.44
C GLU A 482 24.15 34.01 11.53
N ARG A 483 22.98 33.67 10.94
CA ARG A 483 21.77 34.49 11.02
C ARG A 483 21.24 34.66 12.44
N VAL A 484 21.24 33.60 13.26
CA VAL A 484 20.81 33.70 14.66
C VAL A 484 21.75 34.60 15.44
N GLN A 485 23.08 34.44 15.29
CA GLN A 485 24.07 35.29 15.97
C GLN A 485 23.91 36.78 15.59
N ALA A 486 23.73 37.05 14.30
CA ALA A 486 23.50 38.42 13.84
C ALA A 486 22.18 39.01 14.36
N ALA A 487 21.09 38.23 14.39
CA ALA A 487 19.80 38.65 14.91
C ALA A 487 19.83 38.89 16.42
N GLN A 488 20.57 38.08 17.20
CA GLN A 488 20.78 38.28 18.63
C GLN A 488 21.52 39.59 18.92
N ALA A 489 22.59 39.85 18.18
CA ALA A 489 23.33 41.10 18.30
C ALA A 489 22.46 42.32 17.94
N ALA A 490 21.65 42.22 16.87
CA ALA A 490 20.72 43.27 16.45
C ALA A 490 19.65 43.55 17.50
N ARG A 491 19.04 42.50 18.10
CA ARG A 491 18.08 42.64 19.17
C ARG A 491 18.67 43.29 20.41
N GLU A 492 19.88 42.89 20.83
CA GLU A 492 20.57 43.47 21.97
C GLU A 492 20.86 44.96 21.75
N LEU A 493 21.30 45.34 20.55
CA LEU A 493 21.55 46.74 20.18
C LEU A 493 20.24 47.53 20.16
N ALA A 494 19.17 46.99 19.54
CA ALA A 494 17.86 47.66 19.50
C ALA A 494 17.29 47.88 20.91
N GLN A 495 17.47 46.93 21.82
CA GLN A 495 17.06 47.03 23.21
C GLN A 495 17.80 48.16 23.92
N LYS A 496 19.13 48.21 23.84
CA LYS A 496 19.94 49.27 24.44
C LYS A 496 19.62 50.66 23.85
N THR A 497 19.36 50.70 22.55
CA THR A 497 18.97 51.94 21.86
C THR A 497 17.62 52.45 22.36
N MET A 498 16.62 51.55 22.51
CA MET A 498 15.30 51.90 23.04
C MET A 498 15.40 52.38 24.48
N GLU A 499 16.15 51.68 25.34
CA GLU A 499 16.35 52.09 26.74
C GLU A 499 17.04 53.47 26.86
N ALA A 500 18.06 53.72 26.02
CA ALA A 500 18.75 55.01 25.99
C ALA A 500 17.82 56.16 25.49
N GLU A 501 17.00 55.88 24.46
CA GLU A 501 16.09 56.88 23.90
C GLU A 501 14.92 57.19 24.85
N GLN A 502 14.44 56.18 25.56
CA GLN A 502 13.45 56.34 26.62
C GLN A 502 13.98 57.22 27.76
N SER A 503 15.22 56.97 28.22
CA SER A 503 15.86 57.78 29.25
C SER A 503 16.05 59.25 28.82
N LYS A 504 16.45 59.51 27.55
CA LYS A 504 16.52 60.85 26.99
C LYS A 504 15.14 61.54 26.94
N PHE A 505 14.09 60.79 26.59
CA PHE A 505 12.73 61.27 26.53
C PHE A 505 12.21 61.68 27.92
N GLU A 506 12.54 60.89 28.95
CA GLU A 506 12.18 61.20 30.35
C GLU A 506 12.74 62.54 30.82
N VAL A 507 13.97 62.90 30.44
CA VAL A 507 14.63 64.16 30.80
C VAL A 507 14.38 65.30 29.78
N GLY A 508 13.53 65.07 28.76
CA GLY A 508 13.16 66.04 27.75
C GLY A 508 14.15 66.31 26.63
N MET A 509 15.15 65.40 26.47
CA MET A 509 16.20 65.45 25.43
C MET A 509 15.86 64.69 24.17
N SER A 510 14.69 64.01 24.09
CA SER A 510 14.20 63.31 22.94
C SER A 510 12.72 63.61 22.67
N THR A 511 12.23 63.16 21.49
CA THR A 511 10.85 63.37 21.05
C THR A 511 10.05 62.08 21.17
N ASN A 512 8.72 62.21 21.32
CA ASN A 512 7.76 61.08 21.25
C ASN A 512 7.97 60.22 20.00
N TYR A 513 8.25 60.83 18.84
CA TYR A 513 8.48 60.14 17.57
C TYR A 513 9.68 59.16 17.66
N ASN A 514 10.80 59.59 18.25
CA ASN A 514 11.99 58.75 18.40
C ASN A 514 11.75 57.53 19.31
N VAL A 515 11.01 57.71 20.40
CA VAL A 515 10.62 56.59 21.29
C VAL A 515 9.74 55.60 20.56
N ILE A 516 8.74 56.06 19.79
CA ILE A 516 7.89 55.21 18.97
C ILE A 516 8.73 54.43 17.94
N LEU A 517 9.69 55.07 17.28
CA LEU A 517 10.58 54.46 16.31
C LEU A 517 11.41 53.35 16.93
N THR A 518 12.08 53.63 18.06
CA THR A 518 12.93 52.65 18.74
C THR A 518 12.15 51.49 19.34
N GLN A 519 10.93 51.70 19.85
CA GLN A 519 10.02 50.64 20.27
C GLN A 519 9.64 49.71 19.10
N ARG A 520 9.32 50.27 17.92
CA ARG A 520 9.03 49.51 16.70
C ARG A 520 10.25 48.71 16.24
N ASP A 521 11.43 49.32 16.26
CA ASP A 521 12.68 48.68 15.85
C ASP A 521 13.04 47.54 16.80
N LEU A 522 12.82 47.67 18.11
CA LEU A 522 12.99 46.59 19.08
C LEU A 522 12.01 45.43 18.80
N ALA A 523 10.73 45.71 18.60
CA ALA A 523 9.74 44.66 18.29
C ALA A 523 10.09 43.91 16.99
N THR A 524 10.59 44.65 15.99
CA THR A 524 11.06 44.06 14.73
C THR A 524 12.29 43.18 14.95
N ALA A 525 13.27 43.65 15.73
CA ALA A 525 14.49 42.88 16.04
C ALA A 525 14.18 41.61 16.83
N GLN A 526 13.26 41.67 17.81
CA GLN A 526 12.79 40.51 18.57
C GLN A 526 12.11 39.46 17.65
N ASN A 527 11.22 39.88 16.77
CA ASN A 527 10.58 38.99 15.81
C ASN A 527 11.59 38.37 14.83
N ASN A 528 12.57 39.13 14.36
CA ASN A 528 13.64 38.63 13.47
C ASN A 528 14.52 37.58 14.17
N GLU A 529 14.85 37.79 15.46
CA GLU A 529 15.57 36.78 16.25
C GLU A 529 14.76 35.49 16.38
N LEU A 530 13.49 35.57 16.75
CA LEU A 530 12.60 34.41 16.85
C LEU A 530 12.50 33.66 15.51
N GLN A 531 12.35 34.39 14.39
CA GLN A 531 12.32 33.79 13.05
C GLN A 531 13.66 33.13 12.68
N ALA A 532 14.80 33.73 13.03
CA ALA A 532 16.10 33.16 12.78
C ALA A 532 16.30 31.83 13.55
N ILE A 533 15.90 31.80 14.83
CA ILE A 533 15.96 30.59 15.66
C ILE A 533 15.02 29.52 15.10
N LEU A 534 13.79 29.88 14.71
CA LEU A 534 12.84 28.95 14.08
C LEU A 534 13.43 28.36 12.79
N ALA A 535 13.95 29.20 11.90
CA ALA A 535 14.56 28.78 10.64
C ALA A 535 15.75 27.82 10.86
N TYR A 536 16.60 28.10 11.86
CA TYR A 536 17.68 27.22 12.26
C TYR A 536 17.18 25.87 12.76
N ARG A 537 16.17 25.83 13.65
CA ARG A 537 15.57 24.58 14.14
C ARG A 537 14.96 23.77 13.00
N LYS A 538 14.25 24.40 12.07
CA LYS A 538 13.69 23.71 10.89
C LYS A 538 14.77 23.19 9.95
N SER A 539 15.89 23.90 9.80
CA SER A 539 17.02 23.41 8.98
C SER A 539 17.67 22.17 9.59
N LEU A 540 17.74 22.06 10.93
CA LEU A 540 18.20 20.84 11.62
C LEU A 540 17.22 19.68 11.40
N VAL A 541 15.92 19.90 11.53
CA VAL A 541 14.90 18.88 11.26
C VAL A 541 14.97 18.38 9.82
N GLU A 542 15.22 19.28 8.86
CA GLU A 542 15.37 18.93 7.45
C GLU A 542 16.65 18.13 7.20
N LEU A 543 17.76 18.49 7.82
CA LEU A 543 18.99 17.73 7.73
C LEU A 543 18.82 16.31 8.32
N ASP A 544 18.18 16.18 9.48
CA ASP A 544 17.84 14.89 10.09
C ASP A 544 16.96 14.04 9.16
N ARG A 545 15.97 14.65 8.51
CA ARG A 545 15.11 13.99 7.55
C ARG A 545 15.90 13.44 6.37
N LEU A 546 16.77 14.26 5.79
CA LEU A 546 17.57 13.89 4.63
C LEU A 546 18.63 12.82 4.94
N GLN A 547 19.14 12.78 6.17
CA GLN A 547 20.04 11.73 6.65
C GLN A 547 19.32 10.48 7.15
N GLN A 548 17.98 10.48 7.20
CA GLN A 548 17.16 9.40 7.79
C GLN A 548 17.46 9.17 9.30
N THR A 549 17.90 10.21 10.00
CA THR A 549 18.22 10.13 11.43
C THR A 549 17.04 10.46 12.33
N THR A 550 15.94 10.94 11.76
CA THR A 550 14.73 11.34 12.50
C THR A 550 14.20 10.23 13.42
N LEU A 551 14.27 8.96 13.00
CA LEU A 551 13.84 7.82 13.81
C LEU A 551 14.77 7.57 14.99
N SER A 552 16.08 7.55 14.75
CA SER A 552 17.10 7.32 15.80
C SER A 552 17.16 8.46 16.79
N SER A 553 17.03 9.71 16.34
CA SER A 553 16.98 10.89 17.21
C SER A 553 15.70 10.99 18.05
N SER A 554 14.63 10.28 17.64
CA SER A 554 13.36 10.17 18.37
C SER A 554 13.26 8.89 19.20
N GLY A 555 14.31 8.06 19.28
CA GLY A 555 14.30 6.78 20.01
C GLY A 555 13.33 5.73 19.41
N VAL A 556 12.96 5.87 18.14
CA VAL A 556 12.00 4.99 17.45
C VAL A 556 12.74 3.98 16.60
N THR A 557 12.53 2.68 16.85
CA THR A 557 12.98 1.60 15.98
C THR A 557 11.79 1.01 15.23
N VAL A 558 11.83 1.06 13.89
CA VAL A 558 10.85 0.37 13.04
C VAL A 558 11.37 -1.05 12.81
N LEU A 559 10.71 -2.04 13.42
CA LEU A 559 11.03 -3.45 13.18
C LEU A 559 10.41 -3.85 11.83
N SER A 560 11.27 -4.11 10.83
CA SER A 560 10.86 -4.71 9.56
C SER A 560 10.45 -6.16 9.80
N THR A 561 9.26 -6.54 9.35
CA THR A 561 8.76 -7.93 9.40
C THR A 561 9.42 -8.84 8.35
N GLY A 562 10.33 -8.33 7.53
CA GLY A 562 10.99 -9.03 6.42
C GLY A 562 12.04 -10.10 6.80
N GLY A 563 12.17 -10.48 8.08
CA GLY A 563 13.19 -11.43 8.56
C GLY A 563 12.68 -12.73 9.17
N LEU A 564 11.40 -13.05 9.12
CA LEU A 564 10.91 -14.33 9.64
C LEU A 564 10.94 -15.41 8.56
N ASN A 565 12.02 -16.19 8.60
CA ASN A 565 12.19 -17.46 7.92
C ASN A 565 10.94 -18.36 8.04
N ASN A 566 10.64 -19.02 6.93
CA ASN A 566 9.71 -20.15 6.78
C ASN A 566 9.91 -21.23 7.85
N SER A 567 9.33 -21.07 9.01
CA SER A 567 8.98 -22.17 9.89
C SER A 567 8.07 -21.66 11.01
N ALA A 568 6.83 -22.09 10.92
CA ALA A 568 5.74 -21.88 11.86
C ALA A 568 4.76 -20.75 11.48
N VAL A 569 3.59 -21.17 11.05
CA VAL A 569 2.33 -20.45 11.20
C VAL A 569 2.18 -20.16 12.70
N GLY A 570 2.49 -18.94 13.10
CA GLY A 570 2.37 -18.47 14.47
C GLY A 570 2.36 -16.95 14.46
N SER A 571 1.25 -16.42 14.87
CA SER A 571 0.96 -15.01 15.08
C SER A 571 2.14 -14.21 15.65
N GLY A 572 2.80 -13.40 14.82
CA GLY A 572 3.84 -12.45 15.25
C GLY A 572 3.40 -11.02 14.97
N ARG A 573 3.00 -10.32 16.02
CA ARG A 573 2.74 -8.87 16.01
C ARG A 573 4.04 -8.10 15.76
N PRO A 574 4.05 -7.03 14.95
CA PRO A 574 5.09 -6.01 15.05
C PRO A 574 4.83 -5.16 16.29
N THR A 575 5.63 -5.34 17.33
CA THR A 575 5.65 -4.47 18.50
C THR A 575 6.57 -3.29 18.22
N VAL A 576 6.04 -2.09 18.29
CA VAL A 576 6.82 -0.86 18.42
C VAL A 576 7.27 -0.80 19.87
N VAL A 577 8.56 -1.01 20.12
CA VAL A 577 9.14 -0.85 21.46
C VAL A 577 9.72 0.55 21.52
N ALA A 578 9.13 1.42 22.35
CA ALA A 578 9.77 2.65 22.77
C ALA A 578 10.85 2.27 23.79
N GLY A 579 12.11 2.48 23.44
CA GLY A 579 13.21 2.32 24.38
C GLY A 579 13.12 3.39 25.48
N GLY A 580 13.20 2.93 26.75
CA GLY A 580 13.22 3.77 27.93
C GLY A 580 14.53 4.53 28.12
#